data_56baf7688711add07f3d98b418c0839e
#
_entry.id   56baf7688711add07f3d98b418c0839e
#
_cell.length_a   1.000
_cell.length_b   1.000
_cell.length_c   1.000
_cell.angle_alpha   90.00
_cell.angle_beta   90.00
_cell.angle_gamma   90.00
#
_symmetry.space_group_name_H-M   'P 1'
#
loop_
_entity.id
_entity.type
_entity.pdbx_description
1 polymer ?
#
loop_
_entity_poly.entity_id
_entity_poly.type
_entity_poly.pdbx_seq_one_letter_code
_entity_poly.pdbx_strand_id
1 'polypeptide(L)'
;MAHTVSNTDLSPEERRYLDCVQKADDFMKIEIYRSAKEWYIRASELNLNQELIPGKLDNCNRLIQQEKKRILIIVSIIAIVVITMILS
;
A
#
# COMPACT_ATOMS: atom_id res chain seq x y z
N MET A 1 -15.22 21.05 18.84
CA MET A 1 -15.15 19.76 18.19
C MET A 1 -15.38 19.87 16.72
N ALA A 2 -14.49 20.59 16.05
CA ALA A 2 -14.61 20.81 14.61
C ALA A 2 -14.58 19.49 13.82
N HIS A 3 -13.74 18.56 14.24
CA HIS A 3 -13.62 17.27 13.58
C HIS A 3 -14.90 16.44 13.64
N THR A 4 -15.65 16.55 14.72
CA THR A 4 -16.92 15.85 14.85
C THR A 4 -17.95 16.42 13.88
N VAL A 5 -17.95 17.74 13.73
CA VAL A 5 -18.85 18.40 12.80
C VAL A 5 -18.53 17.99 11.37
N SER A 6 -17.24 17.92 11.04
CA SER A 6 -16.80 17.49 9.72
C SER A 6 -17.31 16.10 9.38
N ASN A 7 -17.22 15.17 10.33
CA ASN A 7 -17.71 13.80 10.11
C ASN A 7 -19.21 13.76 9.89
N THR A 8 -19.96 14.64 10.55
CA THR A 8 -21.39 14.73 10.39
C THR A 8 -21.78 15.27 9.02
N ASP A 9 -20.96 16.20 8.50
CA ASP A 9 -21.25 16.85 7.23
C ASP A 9 -20.90 16.01 6.01
N LEU A 10 -20.10 14.96 6.20
CA LEU A 10 -19.68 14.12 5.09
C LEU A 10 -20.81 13.18 4.63
N SER A 11 -20.91 12.99 3.31
CA SER A 11 -21.80 11.99 2.76
C SER A 11 -21.29 10.58 3.11
N PRO A 12 -22.15 9.55 3.04
CA PRO A 12 -21.71 8.18 3.29
C PRO A 12 -20.56 7.75 2.39
N GLU A 13 -20.57 8.20 1.14
CA GLU A 13 -19.52 7.88 0.18
C GLU A 13 -18.19 8.53 0.54
N GLU A 14 -18.25 9.78 0.98
CA GLU A 14 -17.06 10.48 1.43
C GLU A 14 -16.45 9.81 2.66
N ARG A 15 -17.28 9.33 3.58
CA ARG A 15 -16.81 8.60 4.75
C ARG A 15 -16.12 7.32 4.37
N ARG A 16 -16.69 6.58 3.41
CA ARG A 16 -16.09 5.35 2.91
C ARG A 16 -14.74 5.64 2.26
N TYR A 17 -14.70 6.70 1.46
CA TYR A 17 -13.46 7.10 0.79
C TYR A 17 -12.38 7.39 1.82
N LEU A 18 -12.69 8.22 2.81
CA LEU A 18 -11.72 8.57 3.85
C LEU A 18 -11.30 7.37 4.67
N ASP A 19 -12.23 6.48 4.97
CA ASP A 19 -11.94 5.25 5.70
C ASP A 19 -10.99 4.35 4.90
N CYS A 20 -11.25 4.18 3.61
CA CYS A 20 -10.39 3.39 2.75
C CYS A 20 -8.99 3.98 2.66
N VAL A 21 -8.88 5.30 2.48
CA VAL A 21 -7.59 5.97 2.40
C VAL A 21 -6.85 5.83 3.71
N GLN A 22 -7.52 5.98 4.84
CA GLN A 22 -6.89 5.85 6.14
C GLN A 22 -6.36 4.43 6.35
N LYS A 23 -7.14 3.43 6.02
CA LYS A 23 -6.68 2.04 6.12
C LYS A 23 -5.48 1.78 5.23
N ALA A 24 -5.52 2.30 4.01
CA ALA A 24 -4.39 2.17 3.09
C ALA A 24 -3.15 2.83 3.67
N ASP A 25 -3.28 4.04 4.20
CA ASP A 25 -2.16 4.76 4.80
C ASP A 25 -1.60 4.00 6.00
N ASP A 26 -2.47 3.39 6.80
CA ASP A 26 -2.03 2.58 7.94
C ASP A 26 -1.21 1.37 7.48
N PHE A 27 -1.66 0.69 6.43
CA PHE A 27 -0.89 -0.42 5.86
C PHE A 27 0.44 0.05 5.28
N MET A 28 0.48 1.26 4.71
CA MET A 28 1.74 1.83 4.23
C MET A 28 2.74 2.03 5.35
N LYS A 29 2.28 2.46 6.52
CA LYS A 29 3.14 2.68 7.67
C LYS A 29 3.80 1.40 8.15
N ILE A 30 3.11 0.28 8.07
CA ILE A 30 3.65 -1.02 8.47
C ILE A 30 4.19 -1.81 7.29
N GLU A 31 4.35 -1.16 6.15
CA GLU A 31 4.97 -1.70 4.95
C GLU A 31 4.26 -2.91 4.35
N ILE A 32 2.94 -3.02 4.56
CA ILE A 32 2.12 -4.04 3.91
C ILE A 32 1.52 -3.43 2.64
N TYR A 33 2.36 -3.26 1.62
CA TYR A 33 2.03 -2.48 0.43
C TYR A 33 0.91 -3.07 -0.41
N ARG A 34 0.80 -4.38 -0.46
CA ARG A 34 -0.26 -5.02 -1.25
C ARG A 34 -1.64 -4.74 -0.67
N SER A 35 -1.76 -4.80 0.64
CA SER A 35 -3.02 -4.46 1.31
C SER A 35 -3.33 -2.98 1.17
N ALA A 36 -2.32 -2.12 1.29
CA ALA A 36 -2.48 -0.70 1.06
C ALA A 36 -3.01 -0.44 -0.34
N LYS A 37 -2.44 -1.11 -1.33
CA LYS A 37 -2.87 -0.98 -2.72
C LYS A 37 -4.33 -1.35 -2.89
N GLU A 38 -4.78 -2.44 -2.29
CA GLU A 38 -6.18 -2.86 -2.37
C GLU A 38 -7.12 -1.80 -1.80
N TRP A 39 -6.77 -1.21 -0.67
CA TRP A 39 -7.60 -0.19 -0.07
C TRP A 39 -7.62 1.10 -0.90
N TYR A 40 -6.49 1.46 -1.52
CA TYR A 40 -6.48 2.60 -2.44
C TYR A 40 -7.35 2.33 -3.67
N ILE A 41 -7.33 1.11 -4.19
CA ILE A 41 -8.19 0.74 -5.32
C ILE A 41 -9.65 0.88 -4.93
N ARG A 42 -10.03 0.41 -3.76
CA ARG A 42 -11.40 0.56 -3.27
C ARG A 42 -11.79 2.03 -3.14
N ALA A 43 -10.87 2.86 -2.67
CA ALA A 43 -11.11 4.30 -2.60
C ALA A 43 -11.32 4.89 -4.00
N SER A 44 -10.54 4.44 -4.97
CA SER A 44 -10.66 4.96 -6.34
C SER A 44 -12.01 4.61 -6.98
N GLU A 45 -12.59 3.49 -6.59
CA GLU A 45 -13.89 3.07 -7.10
C GLU A 45 -15.02 3.99 -6.68
N LEU A 46 -14.83 4.76 -5.62
CA LEU A 46 -15.82 5.72 -5.15
C LEU A 46 -15.82 7.01 -5.96
N ASN A 47 -14.87 7.17 -6.85
CA ASN A 47 -14.78 8.31 -7.79
C ASN A 47 -14.68 9.66 -7.11
N LEU A 48 -14.15 9.72 -5.91
CA LEU A 48 -13.92 10.96 -5.19
C LEU A 48 -12.43 11.28 -5.26
N ASN A 49 -12.10 12.56 -5.49
CA ASN A 49 -10.72 13.04 -5.48
C ASN A 49 -9.76 12.16 -6.27
N GLN A 50 -10.02 12.00 -7.56
CA GLN A 50 -9.30 11.08 -8.43
C GLN A 50 -7.82 11.43 -8.61
N GLU A 51 -7.43 12.67 -8.34
CA GLU A 51 -6.03 13.10 -8.51
C GLU A 51 -5.09 12.52 -7.48
N LEU A 52 -5.59 12.25 -6.27
CA LEU A 52 -4.77 11.75 -5.18
C LEU A 52 -4.46 10.26 -5.32
N ILE A 53 -5.45 9.48 -5.69
CA ILE A 53 -5.34 8.01 -5.67
C ILE A 53 -4.35 7.46 -6.70
N PRO A 54 -4.32 7.94 -7.96
CA PRO A 54 -3.35 7.42 -8.92
C PRO A 54 -1.90 7.57 -8.47
N GLY A 55 -1.56 8.69 -7.85
CA GLY A 55 -0.23 8.89 -7.31
C GLY A 55 0.10 7.91 -6.18
N LYS A 56 -0.86 7.65 -5.31
CA LYS A 56 -0.68 6.71 -4.22
C LYS A 56 -0.55 5.28 -4.72
N LEU A 57 -1.34 4.90 -5.72
CA LEU A 57 -1.25 3.58 -6.33
C LEU A 57 0.09 3.38 -7.02
N ASP A 58 0.57 4.39 -7.73
CA ASP A 58 1.86 4.33 -8.38
C ASP A 58 2.97 4.14 -7.36
N ASN A 59 2.91 4.85 -6.25
CA ASN A 59 3.87 4.71 -5.17
C ASN A 59 3.85 3.29 -4.59
N CYS A 60 2.66 2.73 -4.36
CA CYS A 60 2.54 1.36 -3.88
C CYS A 60 3.15 0.36 -4.85
N ASN A 61 2.88 0.51 -6.14
CA ASN A 61 3.42 -0.37 -7.16
C ASN A 61 4.94 -0.31 -7.18
N ARG A 62 5.50 0.88 -7.07
CA ARG A 62 6.95 1.06 -7.06
C ARG A 62 7.57 0.38 -5.84
N LEU A 63 6.94 0.54 -4.67
CA LEU A 63 7.43 -0.08 -3.44
C LEU A 63 7.32 -1.61 -3.49
N ILE A 64 6.24 -2.13 -4.05
CA ILE A 64 6.08 -3.57 -4.24
C ILE A 64 7.18 -4.12 -5.15
N GLN A 65 7.49 -3.40 -6.23
CA GLN A 65 8.57 -3.79 -7.13
C GLN A 65 9.93 -3.81 -6.43
N GLN A 66 10.21 -2.79 -5.63
CA GLN A 66 11.45 -2.73 -4.86
C GLN A 66 11.55 -3.89 -3.87
N GLU A 67 10.45 -4.22 -3.22
CA GLU A 67 10.40 -5.32 -2.27
C GLU A 67 10.69 -6.66 -2.96
N LYS A 68 10.09 -6.87 -4.13
CA LYS A 68 10.36 -8.07 -4.92
C LYS A 68 11.82 -8.18 -5.30
N LYS A 69 12.44 -7.08 -5.72
CA LYS A 69 13.86 -7.07 -6.08
C LYS A 69 14.73 -7.43 -4.89
N ARG A 70 14.43 -6.88 -3.72
CA ARG A 70 15.18 -7.20 -2.51
C ARG A 70 15.09 -8.68 -2.18
N ILE A 71 13.89 -9.24 -2.26
CA ILE A 71 13.66 -10.66 -1.98
C ILE A 71 14.46 -11.52 -2.94
N LEU A 72 14.45 -11.17 -4.24
CA LEU A 72 15.20 -11.92 -5.24
C LEU A 72 16.70 -11.88 -4.97
N ILE A 73 17.23 -10.72 -4.58
CA ILE A 73 18.65 -10.57 -4.26
C ILE A 73 19.01 -11.44 -3.05
N ILE A 74 18.20 -11.39 -2.00
CA ILE A 74 18.45 -12.15 -0.78
C ILE A 74 18.40 -13.65 -1.08
N VAL A 75 17.40 -14.11 -1.81
CA VAL A 75 17.27 -15.52 -2.18
C VAL A 75 18.47 -15.97 -3.00
N SER A 76 18.92 -15.13 -3.93
CA SER A 76 20.10 -15.45 -4.75
C SER A 76 21.35 -15.62 -3.92
N ILE A 77 21.56 -14.72 -2.96
CA ILE A 77 22.72 -14.81 -2.06
C ILE A 77 22.68 -16.07 -1.23
N ILE A 78 21.51 -16.39 -0.66
CA ILE A 78 21.34 -17.61 0.15
C ILE A 78 21.60 -18.84 -0.70
N ALA A 79 21.08 -18.88 -1.93
CA ALA A 79 21.30 -20.01 -2.83
C ALA A 79 22.78 -20.21 -3.14
N ILE A 80 23.51 -19.14 -3.39
CA ILE A 80 24.95 -19.21 -3.65
C ILE A 80 25.71 -19.75 -2.44
N VAL A 81 25.38 -19.27 -1.25
CA VAL A 81 26.01 -19.73 -0.01
C VAL A 81 25.76 -21.20 0.20
N VAL A 82 24.51 -21.65 0.03
CA VAL A 82 24.14 -23.05 0.22
C VAL A 82 24.88 -23.95 -0.78
N ILE A 83 24.91 -23.56 -2.04
CA ILE A 83 25.63 -24.33 -3.07
C ILE A 83 27.11 -24.43 -2.73
N THR A 84 27.72 -23.34 -2.32
CA THR A 84 29.11 -23.32 -1.94
C THR A 84 29.38 -24.26 -0.77
N MET A 85 28.51 -24.26 0.22
CA MET A 85 28.66 -25.16 1.37
C MET A 85 28.52 -26.63 1.00
N ILE A 86 27.61 -26.94 0.08
CA ILE A 86 27.40 -28.32 -0.38
C ILE A 86 28.59 -28.83 -1.18
N LEU A 87 29.15 -27.96 -2.03
CA LEU A 87 30.27 -28.35 -2.90
C LEU A 87 31.62 -28.39 -2.20
N SER A 88 31.73 -27.71 -1.07
CA SER A 88 32.98 -27.77 -0.30
C SER A 88 32.93 -28.87 0.75
#